data_bcdd582ed5a899f1539944d16af02f47
#
_entry.id   bcdd582ed5a899f1539944d16af02f47
#
_cell.length_a   1.000
_cell.length_b   1.000
_cell.length_c   1.000
_cell.angle_alpha   90.00
_cell.angle_beta   90.00
_cell.angle_gamma   90.00
#
_symmetry.space_group_name_H-M   'P 1'
#
loop_
_entity.id
_entity.type
_entity.pdbx_description
1 polymer ?
#
loop_
_entity_poly.entity_id
_entity_poly.type
_entity_poly.pdbx_seq_one_letter_code
_entity_poly.pdbx_strand_id
1 'polypeptide(L)'
;MLKIGFIGLGKLGLDCAEVFAEHYEVRGSDIYPRTSDLVKVCDFQECIQKSDWIFIAVPTPHADGYDGATPSSHLEPKDFGRDAVIDAITKVNHYAITSKKVVLISTVLPGTTRHYFEPALNDMHQFLYNPYLIAMGSVKWDMVHPEMIMIGTEDGNPTALAQELIDIYRPIMLNNPRYEIGTWDECEAIKIFYNTFISAKVGLVNMIQDFAMKIGNINVDVVTDALARSTQRIMGPKYMTAGMGDAGACHPRDNIALRWL
;
A
#
# COMPACT_ATOMS: atom_id res chain seq x y z
N MET A 1 9.59 20.22 -18.08
CA MET A 1 8.76 19.76 -16.95
C MET A 1 8.66 18.24 -17.05
N LEU A 2 8.78 17.52 -15.94
CA LEU A 2 8.68 16.07 -15.91
C LEU A 2 7.28 15.64 -16.34
N LYS A 3 7.19 14.57 -17.14
CA LYS A 3 5.93 14.07 -17.70
C LYS A 3 5.59 12.71 -17.07
N ILE A 4 4.44 12.67 -16.42
CA ILE A 4 3.99 11.50 -15.65
C ILE A 4 2.70 10.98 -16.25
N GLY A 5 2.62 9.67 -16.45
CA GLY A 5 1.42 8.96 -16.88
C GLY A 5 0.86 8.10 -15.75
N PHE A 6 -0.46 8.11 -15.56
CA PHE A 6 -1.16 7.19 -14.68
C PHE A 6 -2.00 6.23 -15.49
N ILE A 7 -1.82 4.93 -15.28
CA ILE A 7 -2.69 3.86 -15.79
C ILE A 7 -3.57 3.38 -14.64
N GLY A 8 -4.88 3.61 -14.80
CA GLY A 8 -5.87 3.41 -13.74
C GLY A 8 -6.19 4.72 -13.03
N LEU A 9 -7.36 5.27 -13.33
CA LEU A 9 -7.92 6.49 -12.72
C LEU A 9 -9.16 6.14 -11.88
N GLY A 10 -9.07 5.05 -11.13
CA GLY A 10 -10.06 4.67 -10.14
C GLY A 10 -10.04 5.61 -8.92
N LYS A 11 -10.73 5.22 -7.84
CA LYS A 11 -10.87 6.03 -6.61
C LYS A 11 -9.53 6.49 -6.01
N LEU A 12 -8.48 5.68 -6.14
CA LEU A 12 -7.15 6.03 -5.65
C LEU A 12 -6.34 6.72 -6.76
N GLY A 13 -6.31 6.16 -7.96
CA GLY A 13 -5.43 6.60 -9.04
C GLY A 13 -5.72 8.01 -9.52
N LEU A 14 -7.00 8.43 -9.62
CA LEU A 14 -7.35 9.78 -10.03
C LEU A 14 -6.91 10.81 -9.00
N ASP A 15 -7.24 10.61 -7.73
CA ASP A 15 -6.85 11.54 -6.67
C ASP A 15 -5.33 11.69 -6.56
N CYS A 16 -4.57 10.58 -6.68
CA CYS A 16 -3.12 10.62 -6.72
C CYS A 16 -2.61 11.39 -7.95
N ALA A 17 -3.16 11.12 -9.14
CA ALA A 17 -2.77 11.81 -10.37
C ALA A 17 -3.03 13.32 -10.28
N GLU A 18 -4.12 13.75 -9.66
CA GLU A 18 -4.43 15.15 -9.43
C GLU A 18 -3.45 15.84 -8.48
N VAL A 19 -3.05 15.17 -7.39
CA VAL A 19 -2.00 15.67 -6.50
C VAL A 19 -0.67 15.84 -7.23
N PHE A 20 -0.30 14.89 -8.09
CA PHE A 20 0.91 15.03 -8.92
C PHE A 20 0.77 16.17 -9.95
N ALA A 21 -0.42 16.42 -10.47
CA ALA A 21 -0.66 17.46 -11.48
C ALA A 21 -0.50 18.89 -10.94
N GLU A 22 -0.50 19.07 -9.63
CA GLU A 22 -0.17 20.36 -9.02
C GLU A 22 1.32 20.74 -9.21
N HIS A 23 2.18 19.74 -9.51
CA HIS A 23 3.64 19.92 -9.60
C HIS A 23 4.22 19.53 -10.96
N TYR A 24 3.55 18.66 -11.71
CA TYR A 24 4.05 18.02 -12.94
C TYR A 24 3.04 18.07 -14.09
N GLU A 25 3.50 17.77 -15.30
CA GLU A 25 2.60 17.52 -16.44
C GLU A 25 2.08 16.09 -16.35
N VAL A 26 0.81 15.91 -15.98
CA VAL A 26 0.22 14.60 -15.74
C VAL A 26 -0.80 14.24 -16.82
N ARG A 27 -0.66 13.03 -17.35
CA ARG A 27 -1.63 12.34 -18.20
C ARG A 27 -2.20 11.14 -17.46
N GLY A 28 -3.42 10.76 -17.79
CA GLY A 28 -4.01 9.56 -17.22
C GLY A 28 -4.88 8.82 -18.21
N SER A 29 -4.91 7.49 -18.07
CA SER A 29 -5.76 6.63 -18.88
C SER A 29 -6.45 5.58 -18.01
N ASP A 30 -7.70 5.27 -18.34
CA ASP A 30 -8.52 4.26 -17.67
C ASP A 30 -9.36 3.52 -18.71
N ILE A 31 -9.80 2.30 -18.38
CA ILE A 31 -10.72 1.54 -19.23
C ILE A 31 -12.15 2.10 -19.19
N TYR A 32 -12.47 2.90 -18.16
CA TYR A 32 -13.73 3.60 -18.04
C TYR A 32 -13.56 5.09 -18.31
N PRO A 33 -14.57 5.78 -18.85
CA PRO A 33 -14.52 7.23 -19.02
C PRO A 33 -14.25 7.95 -17.71
N ARG A 34 -13.27 8.84 -17.71
CA ARG A 34 -12.89 9.70 -16.57
C ARG A 34 -12.77 11.14 -17.05
N THR A 35 -12.92 12.06 -16.11
CA THR A 35 -12.70 13.49 -16.35
C THR A 35 -11.93 14.09 -15.18
N SER A 36 -11.07 15.04 -15.45
CA SER A 36 -10.37 15.84 -14.46
C SER A 36 -10.03 17.20 -15.05
N ASP A 37 -10.02 18.23 -14.24
CA ASP A 37 -9.59 19.58 -14.63
C ASP A 37 -8.06 19.74 -14.54
N LEU A 38 -7.37 18.86 -13.81
CA LEU A 38 -5.93 18.92 -13.55
C LEU A 38 -5.14 17.91 -14.40
N VAL A 39 -5.69 16.73 -14.59
CA VAL A 39 -5.05 15.62 -15.30
C VAL A 39 -5.54 15.59 -16.75
N LYS A 40 -4.63 15.54 -17.70
CA LYS A 40 -5.00 15.32 -19.10
C LYS A 40 -5.42 13.85 -19.30
N VAL A 41 -6.70 13.58 -19.26
CA VAL A 41 -7.23 12.24 -19.59
C VAL A 41 -7.12 11.99 -21.10
N CYS A 42 -6.50 10.87 -21.50
CA CYS A 42 -6.26 10.49 -22.88
C CYS A 42 -6.27 8.96 -23.04
N ASP A 43 -6.10 8.45 -24.24
CA ASP A 43 -5.96 7.02 -24.49
C ASP A 43 -4.61 6.47 -23.95
N PHE A 44 -4.51 5.13 -23.88
CA PHE A 44 -3.31 4.46 -23.34
C PHE A 44 -2.07 4.76 -24.18
N GLN A 45 -2.20 4.85 -25.49
CA GLN A 45 -1.07 5.15 -26.40
C GLN A 45 -0.51 6.52 -26.11
N GLU A 46 -1.33 7.57 -26.08
CA GLU A 46 -0.89 8.92 -25.79
C GLU A 46 -0.32 9.02 -24.38
N CYS A 47 -0.99 8.45 -23.38
CA CYS A 47 -0.54 8.45 -22.00
C CYS A 47 0.88 7.86 -21.87
N ILE A 48 1.12 6.69 -22.45
CA ILE A 48 2.40 5.99 -22.35
C ILE A 48 3.48 6.69 -23.20
N GLN A 49 3.19 7.04 -24.44
CA GLN A 49 4.20 7.63 -25.33
C GLN A 49 4.70 9.00 -24.86
N LYS A 50 3.80 9.80 -24.28
CA LYS A 50 4.08 11.20 -23.89
C LYS A 50 4.55 11.36 -22.44
N SER A 51 4.74 10.26 -21.71
CA SER A 51 5.19 10.28 -20.32
C SER A 51 6.55 9.59 -20.17
N ASP A 52 7.36 10.06 -19.23
CA ASP A 52 8.66 9.49 -18.89
C ASP A 52 8.51 8.46 -17.77
N TRP A 53 7.64 8.75 -16.79
CA TRP A 53 7.25 7.89 -15.69
C TRP A 53 5.83 7.38 -15.89
N ILE A 54 5.61 6.10 -15.63
CA ILE A 54 4.30 5.46 -15.71
C ILE A 54 3.95 4.86 -14.35
N PHE A 55 2.94 5.41 -13.70
CA PHE A 55 2.38 4.89 -12.47
C PHE A 55 1.19 3.99 -12.78
N ILE A 56 1.23 2.74 -12.30
CA ILE A 56 0.16 1.75 -12.48
C ILE A 56 -0.63 1.66 -11.18
N ALA A 57 -1.89 2.11 -11.23
CA ALA A 57 -2.82 2.17 -10.10
C ALA A 57 -4.14 1.44 -10.42
N VAL A 58 -4.03 0.26 -11.01
CA VAL A 58 -5.17 -0.58 -11.40
C VAL A 58 -5.58 -1.52 -10.26
N PRO A 59 -6.83 -2.02 -10.23
CA PRO A 59 -7.27 -2.91 -9.16
C PRO A 59 -6.56 -4.27 -9.19
N THR A 60 -6.33 -4.81 -7.99
CA THR A 60 -5.95 -6.22 -7.74
C THR A 60 -7.07 -6.84 -6.90
N PRO A 61 -8.19 -7.23 -7.53
CA PRO A 61 -9.40 -7.60 -6.81
C PRO A 61 -9.23 -8.93 -6.06
N HIS A 62 -9.87 -9.01 -4.90
CA HIS A 62 -10.15 -10.29 -4.27
C HIS A 62 -11.19 -11.10 -5.08
N ALA A 63 -11.29 -12.39 -4.82
CA ALA A 63 -12.33 -13.23 -5.42
C ALA A 63 -13.72 -12.88 -4.85
N ASP A 64 -14.77 -13.28 -5.55
CA ASP A 64 -16.15 -13.12 -5.10
C ASP A 64 -16.34 -13.79 -3.73
N GLY A 65 -17.03 -13.10 -2.82
CA GLY A 65 -17.25 -13.54 -1.43
C GLY A 65 -16.08 -13.27 -0.47
N TYR A 66 -14.99 -12.64 -0.93
CA TYR A 66 -13.82 -12.29 -0.09
C TYR A 66 -13.77 -10.78 0.24
N ASP A 67 -14.89 -10.10 0.16
CA ASP A 67 -15.04 -8.65 0.36
C ASP A 67 -15.04 -8.20 1.84
N GLY A 68 -15.00 -9.16 2.77
CA GLY A 68 -15.05 -8.88 4.21
C GLY A 68 -16.45 -8.51 4.73
N ALA A 69 -17.50 -8.56 3.91
CA ALA A 69 -18.89 -8.29 4.33
C ALA A 69 -19.45 -9.39 5.25
N THR A 70 -18.86 -10.58 5.21
CA THR A 70 -19.22 -11.72 6.06
C THR A 70 -17.97 -12.28 6.74
N PRO A 71 -18.12 -13.00 7.88
CA PRO A 71 -17.00 -13.69 8.51
C PRO A 71 -16.27 -14.60 7.52
N SER A 72 -14.95 -14.47 7.43
CA SER A 72 -14.12 -15.11 6.39
C SER A 72 -13.33 -16.32 6.87
N SER A 73 -13.39 -16.68 8.15
CA SER A 73 -12.58 -17.76 8.74
C SER A 73 -12.81 -19.16 8.14
N HIS A 74 -13.90 -19.35 7.42
CA HIS A 74 -14.26 -20.60 6.73
C HIS A 74 -13.87 -20.61 5.24
N LEU A 75 -13.37 -19.50 4.72
CA LEU A 75 -12.98 -19.39 3.31
C LEU A 75 -11.59 -19.98 3.09
N GLU A 76 -11.42 -20.67 1.97
CA GLU A 76 -10.10 -21.17 1.57
C GLU A 76 -9.17 -20.00 1.22
N PRO A 77 -7.86 -20.07 1.56
CA PRO A 77 -6.89 -19.05 1.18
C PRO A 77 -6.88 -18.81 -0.33
N LYS A 78 -6.87 -17.54 -0.74
CA LYS A 78 -6.87 -17.15 -2.16
C LYS A 78 -6.07 -15.89 -2.41
N ASP A 79 -5.33 -15.86 -3.52
CA ASP A 79 -4.55 -14.71 -3.95
C ASP A 79 -5.43 -13.64 -4.62
N PHE A 80 -4.88 -12.44 -4.78
CA PHE A 80 -5.49 -11.34 -5.52
C PHE A 80 -5.46 -11.60 -7.03
N GLY A 81 -6.43 -11.02 -7.75
CA GLY A 81 -6.41 -10.98 -9.21
C GLY A 81 -5.28 -10.10 -9.73
N ARG A 82 -4.55 -10.57 -10.75
CA ARG A 82 -3.37 -9.90 -11.32
C ARG A 82 -3.59 -9.38 -12.74
N ASP A 83 -4.70 -9.75 -13.36
CA ASP A 83 -4.93 -9.56 -14.80
C ASP A 83 -4.86 -8.09 -15.21
N ALA A 84 -5.39 -7.17 -14.39
CA ALA A 84 -5.37 -5.74 -14.71
C ALA A 84 -3.94 -5.15 -14.68
N VAL A 85 -3.07 -5.65 -13.79
CA VAL A 85 -1.65 -5.22 -13.75
C VAL A 85 -0.89 -5.77 -14.95
N ILE A 86 -1.08 -7.04 -15.30
CA ILE A 86 -0.48 -7.67 -16.49
C ILE A 86 -0.95 -6.97 -17.77
N ASP A 87 -2.23 -6.63 -17.87
CA ASP A 87 -2.76 -5.86 -18.99
C ASP A 87 -2.12 -4.47 -19.09
N ALA A 88 -1.96 -3.77 -17.96
CA ALA A 88 -1.28 -2.47 -17.93
C ALA A 88 0.18 -2.57 -18.37
N ILE A 89 0.93 -3.56 -17.89
CA ILE A 89 2.31 -3.84 -18.29
C ILE A 89 2.38 -4.17 -19.80
N THR A 90 1.47 -4.98 -20.29
CA THR A 90 1.37 -5.34 -21.72
C THR A 90 1.15 -4.07 -22.58
N LYS A 91 0.30 -3.13 -22.13
CA LYS A 91 0.11 -1.86 -22.81
C LYS A 91 1.37 -0.98 -22.78
N VAL A 92 2.10 -0.97 -21.66
CA VAL A 92 3.39 -0.26 -21.60
C VAL A 92 4.36 -0.84 -22.63
N ASN A 93 4.54 -2.16 -22.66
CA ASN A 93 5.41 -2.82 -23.63
C ASN A 93 5.01 -2.55 -25.08
N HIS A 94 3.71 -2.49 -25.37
CA HIS A 94 3.18 -2.33 -26.72
C HIS A 94 3.29 -0.89 -27.22
N TYR A 95 2.97 0.11 -26.40
CA TYR A 95 2.89 1.51 -26.83
C TYR A 95 4.16 2.30 -26.57
N ALA A 96 5.04 1.88 -25.70
CA ALA A 96 6.27 2.59 -25.40
C ALA A 96 7.26 2.51 -26.59
N ILE A 97 7.67 3.67 -27.08
CA ILE A 97 8.69 3.80 -28.15
C ILE A 97 10.08 4.13 -27.59
N THR A 98 10.17 4.45 -26.32
CA THR A 98 11.40 4.69 -25.55
C THR A 98 11.30 4.01 -24.21
N SER A 99 12.44 3.84 -23.54
CA SER A 99 12.49 3.35 -22.15
C SER A 99 11.54 4.15 -21.25
N LYS A 100 10.82 3.46 -20.36
CA LYS A 100 9.93 4.06 -19.35
C LYS A 100 10.37 3.64 -17.94
N LYS A 101 10.11 4.52 -16.98
CA LYS A 101 10.25 4.26 -15.56
C LYS A 101 8.87 3.89 -15.03
N VAL A 102 8.67 2.62 -14.74
CA VAL A 102 7.37 2.05 -14.35
C VAL A 102 7.31 1.90 -12.84
N VAL A 103 6.25 2.42 -12.24
CA VAL A 103 6.00 2.36 -10.80
C VAL A 103 4.68 1.67 -10.56
N LEU A 104 4.69 0.53 -9.88
CA LEU A 104 3.47 -0.17 -9.49
C LEU A 104 3.02 0.28 -8.09
N ILE A 105 1.79 0.78 -8.01
CA ILE A 105 1.15 1.22 -6.75
C ILE A 105 0.25 0.12 -6.17
N SER A 106 -0.35 -0.71 -7.02
CA SER A 106 -1.36 -1.70 -6.64
C SER A 106 -0.86 -2.66 -5.56
N THR A 107 -1.72 -2.98 -4.58
CA THR A 107 -1.38 -3.90 -3.49
C THR A 107 -1.40 -5.35 -3.96
N VAL A 108 -0.35 -6.09 -3.64
CA VAL A 108 -0.17 -7.50 -3.99
C VAL A 108 0.49 -8.28 -2.85
N LEU A 109 0.45 -9.61 -2.89
CA LEU A 109 1.11 -10.47 -1.91
C LEU A 109 2.64 -10.51 -2.12
N PRO A 110 3.44 -10.75 -1.06
CA PRO A 110 4.88 -10.90 -1.16
C PRO A 110 5.31 -11.92 -2.22
N GLY A 111 6.26 -11.54 -3.08
CA GLY A 111 6.78 -12.33 -4.19
C GLY A 111 6.03 -12.13 -5.52
N THR A 112 4.89 -11.43 -5.52
CA THR A 112 4.08 -11.24 -6.74
C THR A 112 4.83 -10.44 -7.81
N THR A 113 5.46 -9.34 -7.45
CA THR A 113 6.22 -8.51 -8.39
C THR A 113 7.35 -9.30 -9.01
N ARG A 114 8.16 -9.98 -8.22
CA ARG A 114 9.31 -10.76 -8.68
C ARG A 114 8.92 -11.92 -9.60
N HIS A 115 7.80 -12.57 -9.33
CA HIS A 115 7.41 -13.77 -10.08
C HIS A 115 6.56 -13.49 -11.30
N TYR A 116 5.83 -12.37 -11.33
CA TYR A 116 4.81 -12.14 -12.38
C TYR A 116 4.94 -10.82 -13.11
N PHE A 117 5.32 -9.73 -12.44
CA PHE A 117 5.22 -8.40 -13.06
C PHE A 117 6.53 -7.95 -13.68
N GLU A 118 7.61 -8.08 -12.96
CA GLU A 118 8.93 -7.74 -13.50
C GLU A 118 9.27 -8.62 -14.71
N PRO A 119 9.10 -9.96 -14.69
CA PRO A 119 9.36 -10.79 -15.87
C PRO A 119 8.42 -10.52 -17.07
N ALA A 120 7.27 -9.89 -16.84
CA ALA A 120 6.35 -9.49 -17.90
C ALA A 120 6.70 -8.14 -18.53
N LEU A 121 7.54 -7.33 -17.89
CA LEU A 121 7.98 -6.03 -18.39
C LEU A 121 9.21 -6.23 -19.29
N ASN A 122 9.26 -5.52 -20.43
CA ASN A 122 10.42 -5.58 -21.33
C ASN A 122 11.65 -4.95 -20.65
N ASP A 123 12.82 -5.56 -20.83
CA ASP A 123 14.13 -5.16 -20.26
C ASP A 123 14.54 -3.72 -20.59
N MET A 124 13.95 -3.10 -21.61
CA MET A 124 14.20 -1.70 -21.91
C MET A 124 13.62 -0.73 -20.87
N HIS A 125 12.69 -1.17 -20.03
CA HIS A 125 12.03 -0.39 -19.01
C HIS A 125 12.69 -0.59 -17.64
N GLN A 126 12.48 0.36 -16.73
CA GLN A 126 12.92 0.27 -15.35
C GLN A 126 11.69 0.11 -14.46
N PHE A 127 11.78 -0.65 -13.37
CA PHE A 127 10.65 -0.98 -12.51
C PHE A 127 10.92 -0.64 -11.04
N LEU A 128 9.92 -0.07 -10.37
CA LEU A 128 9.84 0.09 -8.92
C LEU A 128 8.47 -0.35 -8.41
N TYR A 129 8.44 -0.91 -7.22
CA TYR A 129 7.21 -1.14 -6.47
C TYR A 129 7.05 -0.06 -5.40
N ASN A 130 5.92 0.63 -5.39
CA ASN A 130 5.69 1.74 -4.47
C ASN A 130 4.25 1.76 -3.98
N PRO A 131 3.87 0.85 -3.08
CA PRO A 131 2.52 0.79 -2.55
C PRO A 131 2.25 1.96 -1.59
N TYR A 132 1.01 2.45 -1.56
CA TYR A 132 0.60 3.54 -0.69
C TYR A 132 -0.11 3.04 0.57
N LEU A 133 0.06 3.78 1.68
CA LEU A 133 -0.70 3.62 2.91
C LEU A 133 -1.77 4.72 2.95
N ILE A 134 -2.84 4.51 2.22
CA ILE A 134 -3.91 5.50 2.01
C ILE A 134 -5.25 4.89 2.44
N ALA A 135 -6.02 5.66 3.21
CA ALA A 135 -7.40 5.31 3.55
C ALA A 135 -8.37 5.86 2.49
N MET A 136 -9.37 5.04 2.12
CA MET A 136 -10.41 5.49 1.20
C MET A 136 -11.27 6.56 1.88
N GLY A 137 -11.32 7.75 1.25
CA GLY A 137 -12.01 8.93 1.79
C GLY A 137 -11.07 10.08 2.20
N SER A 138 -9.77 9.81 2.37
CA SER A 138 -8.75 10.83 2.65
C SER A 138 -7.56 10.76 1.69
N VAL A 139 -7.75 10.21 0.48
CA VAL A 139 -6.67 9.87 -0.48
C VAL A 139 -5.71 11.04 -0.70
N LYS A 140 -6.20 12.23 -1.02
CA LYS A 140 -5.34 13.40 -1.29
C LYS A 140 -4.57 13.85 -0.05
N TRP A 141 -5.22 13.82 1.12
CA TRP A 141 -4.57 14.20 2.38
C TRP A 141 -3.48 13.19 2.75
N ASP A 142 -3.78 11.89 2.71
CA ASP A 142 -2.82 10.82 3.02
C ASP A 142 -1.66 10.83 2.03
N MET A 143 -1.92 11.18 0.75
CA MET A 143 -0.90 11.26 -0.27
C MET A 143 0.16 12.32 0.02
N VAL A 144 -0.23 13.47 0.57
CA VAL A 144 0.70 14.57 0.88
C VAL A 144 1.22 14.54 2.32
N HIS A 145 0.67 13.67 3.20
CA HIS A 145 1.10 13.47 4.58
C HIS A 145 1.38 11.99 4.90
N PRO A 146 2.12 11.26 4.07
CA PRO A 146 2.34 9.84 4.33
C PRO A 146 3.20 9.64 5.59
N GLU A 147 2.90 8.58 6.36
CA GLU A 147 3.74 8.15 7.48
C GLU A 147 5.11 7.67 6.99
N MET A 148 5.11 6.96 5.87
CA MET A 148 6.30 6.48 5.17
C MET A 148 6.01 6.31 3.69
N ILE A 149 7.07 6.37 2.89
CA ILE A 149 7.07 6.06 1.45
C ILE A 149 7.92 4.81 1.26
N MET A 150 7.30 3.73 0.81
CA MET A 150 7.98 2.45 0.54
C MET A 150 8.42 2.41 -0.92
N ILE A 151 9.68 2.04 -1.16
CA ILE A 151 10.24 1.91 -2.51
C ILE A 151 10.91 0.54 -2.62
N GLY A 152 10.26 -0.37 -3.32
CA GLY A 152 10.78 -1.70 -3.61
C GLY A 152 11.67 -1.67 -4.86
N THR A 153 12.90 -2.15 -4.71
CA THR A 153 13.89 -2.39 -5.77
C THR A 153 14.15 -3.89 -5.91
N GLU A 154 14.90 -4.30 -6.89
CA GLU A 154 15.19 -5.72 -7.12
C GLU A 154 15.94 -6.37 -5.95
N ASP A 155 16.96 -5.69 -5.46
CA ASP A 155 17.90 -6.18 -4.45
C ASP A 155 17.81 -5.47 -3.08
N GLY A 156 16.84 -4.55 -2.93
CA GLY A 156 16.64 -3.77 -1.69
C GLY A 156 17.61 -2.62 -1.49
N ASN A 157 18.52 -2.38 -2.43
CA ASN A 157 19.47 -1.29 -2.34
C ASN A 157 18.89 0.03 -2.90
N PRO A 158 19.34 1.18 -2.38
CA PRO A 158 19.06 2.47 -2.99
C PRO A 158 19.64 2.53 -4.41
N THR A 159 18.78 2.74 -5.40
CA THR A 159 19.19 2.91 -6.81
C THR A 159 19.03 4.35 -7.23
N ALA A 160 19.67 4.74 -8.35
CA ALA A 160 19.46 6.06 -8.95
C ALA A 160 17.96 6.28 -9.29
N LEU A 161 17.26 5.23 -9.75
CA LEU A 161 15.83 5.28 -10.04
C LEU A 161 14.99 5.54 -8.78
N ALA A 162 15.33 4.87 -7.66
CA ALA A 162 14.66 5.10 -6.38
C ALA A 162 14.89 6.53 -5.88
N GLN A 163 16.10 7.07 -6.05
CA GLN A 163 16.40 8.45 -5.69
C GLN A 163 15.63 9.46 -6.55
N GLU A 164 15.50 9.21 -7.84
CA GLU A 164 14.67 10.05 -8.72
C GLU A 164 13.19 10.03 -8.29
N LEU A 165 12.67 8.88 -7.87
CA LEU A 165 11.30 8.78 -7.35
C LEU A 165 11.14 9.58 -6.04
N ILE A 166 12.13 9.54 -5.14
CA ILE A 166 12.16 10.38 -3.93
C ILE A 166 12.13 11.86 -4.30
N ASP A 167 12.91 12.27 -5.30
CA ASP A 167 12.95 13.66 -5.75
C ASP A 167 11.63 14.12 -6.40
N ILE A 168 10.87 13.21 -7.02
CA ILE A 168 9.51 13.46 -7.50
C ILE A 168 8.56 13.68 -6.33
N TYR A 169 8.66 12.90 -5.25
CA TYR A 169 7.78 13.07 -4.08
C TYR A 169 8.09 14.31 -3.27
N ARG A 170 9.35 14.74 -3.20
CA ARG A 170 9.79 15.83 -2.32
C ARG A 170 8.96 17.11 -2.41
N PRO A 171 8.62 17.67 -3.58
CA PRO A 171 7.77 18.87 -3.66
C PRO A 171 6.30 18.60 -3.35
N ILE A 172 5.85 17.33 -3.39
CA ILE A 172 4.46 16.93 -3.15
C ILE A 172 4.18 16.79 -1.65
N MET A 173 5.18 16.32 -0.88
CA MET A 173 5.00 16.02 0.53
C MET A 173 4.91 17.28 1.39
N LEU A 174 3.88 17.39 2.21
CA LEU A 174 3.68 18.48 3.18
C LEU A 174 4.22 18.15 4.57
N ASN A 175 4.59 16.90 4.81
CA ASN A 175 5.32 16.46 5.99
C ASN A 175 6.75 15.99 5.58
N ASN A 176 7.50 15.47 6.54
CA ASN A 176 8.82 14.88 6.28
C ASN A 176 8.75 13.36 6.52
N PRO A 177 8.20 12.58 5.56
CA PRO A 177 8.05 11.15 5.72
C PRO A 177 9.40 10.45 5.72
N ARG A 178 9.49 9.31 6.41
CA ARG A 178 10.63 8.41 6.23
C ARG A 178 10.49 7.64 4.91
N TYR A 179 11.61 7.30 4.30
CA TYR A 179 11.66 6.46 3.10
C TYR A 179 12.14 5.07 3.50
N GLU A 180 11.34 4.05 3.19
CA GLU A 180 11.66 2.64 3.43
C GLU A 180 12.03 2.01 2.10
N ILE A 181 13.33 1.78 1.88
CA ILE A 181 13.84 1.12 0.67
C ILE A 181 14.12 -0.34 1.04
N GLY A 182 13.56 -1.25 0.28
CA GLY A 182 13.73 -2.69 0.44
C GLY A 182 13.58 -3.42 -0.89
N THR A 183 13.66 -4.74 -0.87
CA THR A 183 13.29 -5.55 -2.03
C THR A 183 11.81 -5.37 -2.36
N TRP A 184 11.40 -5.74 -3.56
CA TRP A 184 9.97 -5.77 -3.92
C TRP A 184 9.17 -6.58 -2.90
N ASP A 185 9.68 -7.78 -2.54
CA ASP A 185 9.03 -8.70 -1.59
C ASP A 185 8.90 -8.09 -0.18
N GLU A 186 9.90 -7.35 0.28
CA GLU A 186 9.86 -6.66 1.58
C GLU A 186 8.83 -5.53 1.59
N CYS A 187 8.75 -4.72 0.53
CA CYS A 187 7.77 -3.65 0.41
C CYS A 187 6.33 -4.20 0.26
N GLU A 188 6.16 -5.31 -0.45
CA GLU A 188 4.89 -6.05 -0.50
C GLU A 188 4.50 -6.55 0.90
N ALA A 189 5.46 -7.14 1.63
CA ALA A 189 5.24 -7.61 3.01
C ALA A 189 4.88 -6.46 3.94
N ILE A 190 5.60 -5.34 3.92
CA ILE A 190 5.28 -4.16 4.74
C ILE A 190 3.84 -3.72 4.48
N LYS A 191 3.43 -3.61 3.21
CA LYS A 191 2.07 -3.19 2.84
C LYS A 191 1.00 -4.14 3.40
N ILE A 192 1.18 -5.44 3.28
CA ILE A 192 0.22 -6.45 3.76
C ILE A 192 0.19 -6.49 5.29
N PHE A 193 1.36 -6.56 5.92
CA PHE A 193 1.44 -6.68 7.38
C PHE A 193 1.05 -5.39 8.11
N TYR A 194 1.18 -4.21 7.49
CA TYR A 194 0.64 -2.97 8.04
C TYR A 194 -0.89 -3.08 8.25
N ASN A 195 -1.62 -3.55 7.25
CA ASN A 195 -3.06 -3.77 7.37
C ASN A 195 -3.40 -4.89 8.37
N THR A 196 -2.64 -5.98 8.36
CA THR A 196 -2.83 -7.11 9.30
C THR A 196 -2.62 -6.67 10.74
N PHE A 197 -1.61 -5.82 11.00
CA PHE A 197 -1.34 -5.27 12.32
C PHE A 197 -2.50 -4.39 12.82
N ILE A 198 -3.07 -3.56 11.94
CA ILE A 198 -4.26 -2.76 12.25
C ILE A 198 -5.43 -3.69 12.60
N SER A 199 -5.66 -4.75 11.82
CA SER A 199 -6.71 -5.73 12.08
C SER A 199 -6.54 -6.42 13.43
N ALA A 200 -5.31 -6.77 13.79
CA ALA A 200 -5.00 -7.35 15.10
C ALA A 200 -5.30 -6.38 16.25
N LYS A 201 -4.96 -5.08 16.09
CA LYS A 201 -5.30 -4.03 17.08
C LYS A 201 -6.81 -3.87 17.23
N VAL A 202 -7.55 -3.85 16.13
CA VAL A 202 -9.01 -3.76 16.14
C VAL A 202 -9.62 -4.98 16.84
N GLY A 203 -9.13 -6.19 16.53
CA GLY A 203 -9.57 -7.42 17.19
C GLY A 203 -9.33 -7.40 18.70
N LEU A 204 -8.16 -6.92 19.14
CA LEU A 204 -7.84 -6.76 20.57
C LEU A 204 -8.79 -5.78 21.25
N VAL A 205 -9.07 -4.64 20.65
CA VAL A 205 -9.98 -3.61 21.21
C VAL A 205 -11.41 -4.16 21.31
N ASN A 206 -11.87 -4.89 20.29
CA ASN A 206 -13.18 -5.54 20.32
C ASN A 206 -13.26 -6.60 21.44
N MET A 207 -12.21 -7.38 21.64
CA MET A 207 -12.12 -8.34 22.76
C MET A 207 -12.23 -7.62 24.11
N ILE A 208 -11.58 -6.46 24.29
CA ILE A 208 -11.71 -5.65 25.52
C ILE A 208 -13.17 -5.20 25.72
N GLN A 209 -13.86 -4.80 24.64
CA GLN A 209 -15.27 -4.46 24.69
C GLN A 209 -16.14 -5.65 25.14
N ASP A 210 -15.92 -6.83 24.60
CA ASP A 210 -16.66 -8.04 24.97
C ASP A 210 -16.46 -8.38 26.46
N PHE A 211 -15.22 -8.28 26.97
CA PHE A 211 -14.94 -8.43 28.39
C PHE A 211 -15.63 -7.40 29.26
N ALA A 212 -15.59 -6.13 28.86
CA ALA A 212 -16.25 -5.06 29.59
C ALA A 212 -17.75 -5.31 29.72
N MET A 213 -18.39 -5.73 28.66
CA MET A 213 -19.82 -6.07 28.64
C MET A 213 -20.15 -7.29 29.53
N LYS A 214 -19.29 -8.31 29.53
CA LYS A 214 -19.48 -9.55 30.28
C LYS A 214 -19.30 -9.36 31.78
N ILE A 215 -18.26 -8.65 32.19
CA ILE A 215 -17.89 -8.46 33.61
C ILE A 215 -18.67 -7.31 34.25
N GLY A 216 -18.97 -6.26 33.49
CA GLY A 216 -19.52 -4.99 33.99
C GLY A 216 -18.47 -4.16 34.72
N ASN A 217 -18.82 -2.93 35.05
CA ASN A 217 -17.97 -1.96 35.77
C ASN A 217 -16.59 -1.72 35.13
N ILE A 218 -16.47 -1.93 33.81
CA ILE A 218 -15.29 -1.61 33.02
C ILE A 218 -15.68 -0.57 31.97
N ASN A 219 -15.05 0.59 32.03
CA ASN A 219 -15.16 1.57 30.94
C ASN A 219 -14.07 1.26 29.90
N VAL A 220 -14.49 0.86 28.71
CA VAL A 220 -13.60 0.47 27.61
C VAL A 220 -12.67 1.60 27.21
N ASP A 221 -13.16 2.83 27.13
CA ASP A 221 -12.38 3.99 26.72
C ASP A 221 -11.23 4.26 27.70
N VAL A 222 -11.44 4.07 28.99
CA VAL A 222 -10.38 4.21 30.01
C VAL A 222 -9.28 3.17 29.78
N VAL A 223 -9.65 1.93 29.46
CA VAL A 223 -8.68 0.86 29.20
C VAL A 223 -7.91 1.13 27.89
N THR A 224 -8.62 1.39 26.82
CA THR A 224 -8.01 1.61 25.49
C THR A 224 -7.16 2.86 25.43
N ASP A 225 -7.57 3.95 26.09
CA ASP A 225 -6.78 5.17 26.23
C ASP A 225 -5.47 4.93 27.00
N ALA A 226 -5.53 4.16 28.08
CA ALA A 226 -4.32 3.81 28.84
C ALA A 226 -3.34 3.01 27.99
N LEU A 227 -3.83 2.03 27.19
CA LEU A 227 -3.03 1.24 26.26
C LEU A 227 -2.45 2.10 25.14
N ALA A 228 -3.26 2.99 24.55
CA ALA A 228 -2.84 3.87 23.46
C ALA A 228 -1.70 4.83 23.86
N ARG A 229 -1.68 5.27 25.11
CA ARG A 229 -0.59 6.11 25.67
C ARG A 229 0.65 5.33 26.10
N SER A 230 0.66 4.01 26.00
CA SER A 230 1.81 3.15 26.38
C SER A 230 2.87 3.09 25.27
N THR A 231 3.54 4.22 25.00
CA THR A 231 4.45 4.40 23.86
C THR A 231 5.78 3.67 23.97
N GLN A 232 6.17 3.19 25.16
CA GLN A 232 7.45 2.50 25.34
C GLN A 232 7.43 1.04 24.88
N ARG A 233 6.32 0.34 25.10
CA ARG A 233 6.22 -1.11 24.84
C ARG A 233 5.10 -1.46 23.86
N ILE A 234 3.89 -0.90 24.03
CA ILE A 234 2.73 -1.28 23.23
C ILE A 234 2.75 -0.56 21.88
N MET A 235 2.93 0.77 21.88
CA MET A 235 2.95 1.60 20.66
C MET A 235 4.37 1.91 20.16
N GLY A 236 5.41 1.41 20.83
CA GLY A 236 6.81 1.59 20.46
C GLY A 236 7.40 0.39 19.72
N PRO A 237 8.68 0.45 19.33
CA PRO A 237 9.36 -0.61 18.57
C PRO A 237 9.73 -1.84 19.39
N LYS A 238 9.55 -1.84 20.71
CA LYS A 238 9.80 -3.02 21.54
C LYS A 238 8.85 -4.15 21.14
N TYR A 239 9.34 -5.38 21.20
CA TYR A 239 8.61 -6.59 20.80
C TYR A 239 8.30 -6.69 19.30
N MET A 240 9.04 -5.96 18.47
CA MET A 240 8.96 -6.03 17.00
C MET A 240 10.16 -6.79 16.40
N THR A 241 10.80 -7.68 17.17
CA THR A 241 11.93 -8.50 16.69
C THR A 241 11.46 -9.95 16.52
N ALA A 242 11.75 -10.53 15.37
CA ALA A 242 11.38 -11.92 15.08
C ALA A 242 12.07 -12.90 16.04
N GLY A 243 11.39 -14.01 16.38
CA GLY A 243 11.94 -15.08 17.22
C GLY A 243 11.92 -14.82 18.72
N MET A 244 11.21 -13.80 19.19
CA MET A 244 11.15 -13.47 20.63
C MET A 244 10.36 -14.48 21.49
N GLY A 245 9.62 -15.40 20.91
CA GLY A 245 8.74 -16.31 21.64
C GLY A 245 7.65 -15.56 22.42
N ASP A 246 7.32 -16.06 23.62
CA ASP A 246 6.25 -15.49 24.44
C ASP A 246 6.65 -14.22 25.23
N ALA A 247 7.84 -13.70 25.01
CA ALA A 247 8.37 -12.49 25.65
C ALA A 247 8.41 -12.52 27.20
N GLY A 248 8.35 -13.71 27.81
CA GLY A 248 8.49 -13.96 29.27
C GLY A 248 7.27 -14.61 29.91
N ALA A 249 7.45 -15.08 31.14
CA ALA A 249 6.48 -15.95 31.85
C ALA A 249 5.12 -15.29 32.14
N CYS A 250 5.05 -13.95 32.23
CA CYS A 250 3.79 -13.26 32.49
C CYS A 250 2.80 -13.35 31.33
N HIS A 251 3.29 -13.30 30.07
CA HIS A 251 2.43 -13.27 28.91
C HIS A 251 1.57 -14.53 28.74
N PRO A 252 2.13 -15.77 28.70
CA PRO A 252 1.32 -16.98 28.65
C PRO A 252 0.43 -17.15 29.85
N ARG A 253 0.92 -16.83 31.06
CA ARG A 253 0.12 -16.90 32.29
C ARG A 253 -1.14 -16.04 32.21
N ASP A 254 -1.00 -14.78 31.84
CA ASP A 254 -2.10 -13.83 31.79
C ASP A 254 -3.09 -14.18 30.66
N ASN A 255 -2.58 -14.65 29.50
CA ASN A 255 -3.42 -15.14 28.41
C ASN A 255 -4.22 -16.40 28.78
N ILE A 256 -3.64 -17.32 29.59
CA ILE A 256 -4.37 -18.48 30.10
C ILE A 256 -5.44 -18.06 31.09
N ALA A 257 -5.13 -17.13 32.01
CA ALA A 257 -6.10 -16.62 32.98
C ALA A 257 -7.26 -15.90 32.31
N LEU A 258 -6.97 -15.13 31.26
CA LEU A 258 -7.99 -14.40 30.48
C LEU A 258 -8.99 -15.35 29.80
N ARG A 259 -8.57 -16.57 29.43
CA ARG A 259 -9.47 -17.60 28.86
C ARG A 259 -10.48 -18.17 29.83
N TRP A 260 -10.28 -17.95 31.12
CA TRP A 260 -11.21 -18.39 32.18
C TRP A 260 -12.48 -17.51 32.19
N LEU A 261 -12.36 -16.25 31.86
CA LEU A 261 -13.46 -15.27 31.79
C LEU A 261 -14.29 -15.43 30.53
#